data_923ec287772c22cafda24a31e30d6888
#
_entry.id   923ec287772c22cafda24a31e30d6888
#
_cell.length_a   1.000
_cell.length_b   1.000
_cell.length_c   1.000
_cell.angle_alpha   90.00
_cell.angle_beta   90.00
_cell.angle_gamma   90.00
#
_symmetry.space_group_name_H-M   'P 1'
#
loop_
_entity.id
_entity.type
_entity.pdbx_description
1 polymer ?
#
loop_
_entity_poly.entity_id
_entity_poly.type
_entity_poly.pdbx_seq_one_letter_code
_entity_poly.pdbx_strand_id
1 'polypeptide(L)'
;PLIEILVNKSIKSINGTQKDGVSSIVLTDTVSGQESTFDCEGVFYGIGHNPNTGLFKGIIDLDDNGYILTKPDSTLTNIPGVFACGDVQDDHYRQAITAAGSGCMAAIDAEKYLEE
;
A
#
# COMPACT_ATOMS: atom_id res chain seq x y z
N PRO A 1 -16.60 2.78 27.06
CA PRO A 1 -15.28 2.51 26.48
C PRO A 1 -15.01 3.50 25.36
N LEU A 2 -13.74 3.92 25.21
CA LEU A 2 -13.33 4.85 24.16
C LEU A 2 -13.14 4.16 22.79
N ILE A 3 -13.16 2.82 22.79
CA ILE A 3 -12.98 1.99 21.59
C ILE A 3 -14.01 0.89 21.62
N GLU A 4 -14.69 0.69 20.50
CA GLU A 4 -15.59 -0.42 20.25
C GLU A 4 -15.01 -1.30 19.12
N ILE A 5 -15.01 -2.62 19.33
CA ILE A 5 -14.54 -3.59 18.33
C ILE A 5 -15.75 -4.28 17.71
N LEU A 6 -15.96 -4.06 16.41
CA LEU A 6 -17.01 -4.69 15.63
C LEU A 6 -16.41 -5.84 14.80
N VAL A 7 -16.67 -7.07 15.20
CA VAL A 7 -16.22 -8.28 14.48
C VAL A 7 -17.21 -8.71 13.41
N ASN A 8 -16.76 -9.49 12.43
CA ASN A 8 -17.58 -10.01 11.34
C ASN A 8 -18.30 -8.91 10.55
N LYS A 9 -17.67 -7.76 10.37
CA LYS A 9 -18.22 -6.64 9.60
C LYS A 9 -17.31 -6.32 8.41
N SER A 10 -17.95 -6.06 7.28
CA SER A 10 -17.34 -5.45 6.10
C SER A 10 -18.02 -4.13 5.77
N ILE A 11 -17.25 -3.16 5.27
CA ILE A 11 -17.81 -1.88 4.83
C ILE A 11 -18.44 -2.10 3.45
N LYS A 12 -19.75 -1.83 3.33
CA LYS A 12 -20.48 -1.86 2.07
C LYS A 12 -20.42 -0.51 1.36
N SER A 13 -20.63 0.58 2.10
CA SER A 13 -20.58 1.92 1.56
C SER A 13 -20.17 2.94 2.62
N ILE A 14 -19.63 4.05 2.17
CA ILE A 14 -19.31 5.23 2.99
C ILE A 14 -20.25 6.33 2.51
N ASN A 15 -20.98 6.94 3.43
CA ASN A 15 -21.93 8.00 3.16
C ASN A 15 -21.36 9.35 3.60
N GLY A 16 -21.71 10.39 2.86
CA GLY A 16 -21.28 11.75 3.14
C GLY A 16 -21.37 12.64 1.90
N THR A 17 -20.95 13.87 2.03
CA THR A 17 -20.89 14.83 0.93
C THR A 17 -19.49 15.44 0.85
N GLN A 18 -19.15 15.99 -0.31
CA GLN A 18 -17.87 16.69 -0.45
C GLN A 18 -17.79 17.94 0.47
N LYS A 19 -18.93 18.53 0.79
CA LYS A 19 -19.02 19.73 1.65
C LYS A 19 -18.94 19.38 3.14
N ASP A 20 -19.65 18.33 3.55
CA ASP A 20 -19.85 18.03 4.98
C ASP A 20 -18.96 16.87 5.47
N GLY A 21 -18.23 16.21 4.55
CA GLY A 21 -17.38 15.06 4.85
C GLY A 21 -18.15 13.77 5.00
N VAL A 22 -17.54 12.79 5.66
CA VAL A 22 -18.14 11.49 5.98
C VAL A 22 -19.16 11.67 7.12
N SER A 23 -20.34 11.05 6.98
CA SER A 23 -21.40 11.08 8.00
C SER A 23 -21.70 9.71 8.60
N SER A 24 -21.56 8.64 7.82
CA SER A 24 -21.80 7.28 8.29
C SER A 24 -21.20 6.25 7.35
N ILE A 25 -21.16 5.00 7.80
CA ILE A 25 -20.84 3.83 6.97
C ILE A 25 -21.98 2.83 7.04
N VAL A 26 -22.20 2.08 5.97
CA VAL A 26 -23.04 0.89 5.97
C VAL A 26 -22.14 -0.32 6.13
N LEU A 27 -22.40 -1.09 7.17
CA LEU A 27 -21.71 -2.33 7.49
C LEU A 27 -22.57 -3.51 7.11
N THR A 28 -21.97 -4.52 6.49
CA THR A 28 -22.60 -5.83 6.25
C THR A 28 -21.98 -6.83 7.22
N ASP A 29 -22.82 -7.54 7.95
CA ASP A 29 -22.39 -8.68 8.77
C ASP A 29 -22.02 -9.85 7.85
N THR A 30 -20.77 -10.32 7.93
CA THR A 30 -20.22 -11.34 7.02
C THR A 30 -20.78 -12.74 7.30
N VAL A 31 -21.44 -12.95 8.44
CA VAL A 31 -22.05 -14.24 8.83
C VAL A 31 -23.54 -14.27 8.48
N SER A 32 -24.29 -13.24 8.87
CA SER A 32 -25.75 -13.18 8.69
C SER A 32 -26.18 -12.47 7.40
N GLY A 33 -25.31 -11.67 6.78
CA GLY A 33 -25.63 -10.81 5.64
C GLY A 33 -26.46 -9.57 6.00
N GLN A 34 -26.78 -9.36 7.29
CA GLN A 34 -27.56 -8.20 7.71
C GLN A 34 -26.76 -6.91 7.59
N GLU A 35 -27.43 -5.85 7.20
CA GLU A 35 -26.85 -4.52 7.09
C GLU A 35 -27.21 -3.65 8.29
N SER A 36 -26.28 -2.80 8.69
CA SER A 36 -26.45 -1.80 9.73
C SER A 36 -25.69 -0.52 9.38
N THR A 37 -26.23 0.61 9.80
CA THR A 37 -25.57 1.91 9.64
C THR A 37 -24.83 2.26 10.94
N PHE A 38 -23.60 2.77 10.79
CA PHE A 38 -22.78 3.24 11.89
C PHE A 38 -22.35 4.68 11.60
N ASP A 39 -22.69 5.61 12.51
CA ASP A 39 -22.36 7.02 12.36
C ASP A 39 -20.89 7.24 12.68
N CYS A 40 -20.17 7.92 11.79
CA CYS A 40 -18.76 8.28 11.94
C CYS A 40 -18.41 9.49 11.07
N GLU A 41 -17.36 10.20 11.47
CA GLU A 41 -16.88 11.40 10.76
C GLU A 41 -15.66 11.11 9.88
N GLY A 42 -15.15 9.89 9.89
CA GLY A 42 -14.01 9.48 9.08
C GLY A 42 -13.83 7.96 9.04
N VAL A 43 -13.19 7.46 8.00
CA VAL A 43 -12.91 6.05 7.80
C VAL A 43 -11.46 5.87 7.38
N PHE A 44 -10.74 5.02 8.07
CA PHE A 44 -9.38 4.62 7.72
C PHE A 44 -9.32 3.12 7.43
N TYR A 45 -8.76 2.77 6.28
CA TYR A 45 -8.49 1.39 5.92
C TYR A 45 -7.10 0.97 6.40
N GLY A 46 -7.04 0.02 7.32
CA GLY A 46 -5.80 -0.59 7.82
C GLY A 46 -5.72 -2.06 7.42
N ILE A 47 -6.02 -2.40 6.17
CA ILE A 47 -6.15 -3.78 5.66
C ILE A 47 -4.88 -4.33 5.01
N GLY A 48 -3.74 -3.64 5.16
CA GLY A 48 -2.48 -3.98 4.53
C GLY A 48 -2.28 -3.29 3.18
N HIS A 49 -1.17 -3.64 2.53
CA HIS A 49 -0.77 -3.08 1.25
C HIS A 49 -0.67 -4.18 0.21
N ASN A 50 -0.98 -3.83 -1.02
CA ASN A 50 -0.74 -4.66 -2.18
C ASN A 50 0.06 -3.81 -3.18
N PRO A 51 1.32 -4.12 -3.46
CA PRO A 51 2.15 -3.31 -4.34
C PRO A 51 1.58 -3.32 -5.77
N ASN A 52 1.58 -2.16 -6.42
CA ASN A 52 1.07 -2.02 -7.79
C ASN A 52 2.11 -2.46 -8.83
N THR A 53 2.53 -3.70 -8.77
CA THR A 53 3.61 -4.30 -9.56
C THR A 53 3.13 -5.26 -10.64
N GLY A 54 1.81 -5.35 -10.85
CA GLY A 54 1.21 -6.28 -11.83
C GLY A 54 1.75 -6.14 -13.26
N LEU A 55 2.15 -4.92 -13.65
CA LEU A 55 2.76 -4.64 -14.96
C LEU A 55 4.14 -5.30 -15.15
N PHE A 56 4.83 -5.61 -14.06
CA PHE A 56 6.20 -6.14 -14.08
C PHE A 56 6.27 -7.65 -13.88
N LYS A 57 5.11 -8.30 -13.67
CA LYS A 57 5.03 -9.74 -13.45
C LYS A 57 5.61 -10.52 -14.64
N GLY A 58 6.60 -11.34 -14.35
CA GLY A 58 7.33 -12.13 -15.37
C GLY A 58 8.40 -11.33 -16.13
N ILE A 59 8.64 -10.06 -15.77
CA ILE A 59 9.68 -9.21 -16.33
C ILE A 59 10.75 -8.93 -15.26
N ILE A 60 10.32 -8.42 -14.10
CA ILE A 60 11.18 -8.14 -12.95
C ILE A 60 10.90 -9.18 -11.89
N ASP A 61 11.91 -9.61 -11.14
CA ASP A 61 11.76 -10.56 -10.06
C ASP A 61 10.95 -9.93 -8.92
N LEU A 62 9.88 -10.62 -8.54
CA LEU A 62 8.97 -10.24 -7.45
C LEU A 62 9.02 -11.33 -6.38
N ASP A 63 8.77 -10.93 -5.13
CA ASP A 63 8.52 -11.88 -4.05
C ASP A 63 7.10 -12.50 -4.12
N ASP A 64 6.78 -13.39 -3.19
CA ASP A 64 5.47 -14.07 -3.12
C ASP A 64 4.30 -13.09 -2.86
N ASN A 65 4.58 -11.90 -2.32
CA ASN A 65 3.61 -10.84 -2.04
C ASN A 65 3.53 -9.79 -3.16
N GLY A 66 4.37 -9.91 -4.19
CA GLY A 66 4.41 -9.02 -5.34
C GLY A 66 5.33 -7.82 -5.20
N TYR A 67 6.16 -7.72 -4.17
CA TYR A 67 7.17 -6.67 -4.05
C TYR A 67 8.36 -6.93 -4.97
N ILE A 68 8.94 -5.87 -5.52
CA ILE A 68 10.11 -5.98 -6.39
C ILE A 68 11.32 -6.37 -5.55
N LEU A 69 12.01 -7.44 -5.94
CA LEU A 69 13.24 -7.87 -5.32
C LEU A 69 14.41 -7.00 -5.78
N THR A 70 15.17 -6.47 -4.82
CA THR A 70 16.43 -5.74 -5.06
C THR A 70 17.61 -6.50 -4.49
N LYS A 71 18.81 -6.20 -4.98
CA LYS A 71 20.03 -6.72 -4.36
C LYS A 71 20.15 -6.17 -2.93
N PRO A 72 20.76 -6.91 -1.99
CA PRO A 72 20.99 -6.44 -0.63
C PRO A 72 21.67 -5.08 -0.61
N ASP A 73 21.18 -4.17 0.24
CA ASP A 73 21.71 -2.82 0.43
C ASP A 73 21.78 -1.96 -0.85
N SER A 74 20.93 -2.23 -1.83
CA SER A 74 20.94 -1.59 -3.15
C SER A 74 19.52 -1.44 -3.69
N THR A 75 19.38 -0.62 -4.73
CA THR A 75 18.13 -0.46 -5.50
C THR A 75 18.13 -1.25 -6.81
N LEU A 76 19.22 -1.98 -7.09
CA LEU A 76 19.40 -2.78 -8.30
C LEU A 76 18.42 -3.95 -8.33
N THR A 77 17.69 -4.09 -9.44
CA THR A 77 16.85 -5.25 -9.72
C THR A 77 17.63 -6.36 -10.44
N ASN A 78 16.95 -7.43 -10.86
CA ASN A 78 17.51 -8.46 -11.73
C ASN A 78 17.80 -7.97 -13.16
N ILE A 79 17.29 -6.78 -13.55
CA ILE A 79 17.46 -6.22 -14.89
C ILE A 79 18.45 -5.04 -14.81
N PRO A 80 19.61 -5.09 -15.55
CA PRO A 80 20.54 -3.99 -15.61
C PRO A 80 19.88 -2.68 -16.09
N GLY A 81 20.16 -1.57 -15.40
CA GLY A 81 19.57 -0.26 -15.69
C GLY A 81 18.13 -0.08 -15.16
N VAL A 82 17.58 -1.05 -14.45
CA VAL A 82 16.29 -0.94 -13.77
C VAL A 82 16.48 -0.99 -12.27
N PHE A 83 15.99 0.04 -11.60
CA PHE A 83 16.12 0.25 -10.15
C PHE A 83 14.74 0.28 -9.52
N ALA A 84 14.61 -0.19 -8.27
CA ALA A 84 13.37 -0.15 -7.53
C ALA A 84 13.57 0.50 -6.15
N CYS A 85 12.60 1.34 -5.76
CA CYS A 85 12.63 2.07 -4.50
C CYS A 85 11.20 2.35 -4.00
N GLY A 86 11.09 2.75 -2.74
CA GLY A 86 9.81 3.06 -2.12
C GLY A 86 8.96 1.83 -1.84
N ASP A 87 7.66 2.05 -1.71
CA ASP A 87 6.69 1.04 -1.26
C ASP A 87 6.53 -0.16 -2.20
N VAL A 88 7.04 -0.10 -3.43
CA VAL A 88 7.00 -1.24 -4.36
C VAL A 88 8.08 -2.29 -4.06
N GLN A 89 9.10 -1.95 -3.27
CA GLN A 89 10.17 -2.85 -2.82
C GLN A 89 10.28 -2.96 -1.30
N ASP A 90 9.77 -1.97 -0.54
CA ASP A 90 9.76 -1.96 0.93
C ASP A 90 8.46 -2.60 1.44
N ASP A 91 8.50 -3.87 1.76
CA ASP A 91 7.38 -4.63 2.34
C ASP A 91 7.24 -4.42 3.86
N HIS A 92 8.22 -3.76 4.49
CA HIS A 92 8.34 -3.66 5.95
C HIS A 92 7.98 -2.28 6.50
N TYR A 93 8.71 -1.24 6.17
CA TYR A 93 8.55 0.09 6.78
C TYR A 93 7.43 0.91 6.15
N ARG A 94 7.41 1.03 4.84
CA ARG A 94 6.35 1.72 4.07
C ARG A 94 6.03 3.10 4.63
N GLN A 95 7.06 3.89 4.87
CA GLN A 95 6.96 5.25 5.37
C GLN A 95 7.47 6.24 4.31
N ALA A 96 6.90 7.45 4.28
CA ALA A 96 7.30 8.49 3.34
C ALA A 96 8.81 8.76 3.39
N ILE A 97 9.41 8.75 4.59
CA ILE A 97 10.83 9.01 4.76
C ILE A 97 11.70 7.86 4.23
N THR A 98 11.30 6.60 4.42
CA THR A 98 12.04 5.45 3.87
C THR A 98 11.90 5.39 2.35
N ALA A 99 10.72 5.72 1.82
CA ALA A 99 10.50 5.82 0.38
C ALA A 99 11.35 6.94 -0.24
N ALA A 100 11.43 8.11 0.39
CA ALA A 100 12.29 9.21 -0.05
C ALA A 100 13.78 8.84 0.00
N GLY A 101 14.22 8.16 1.07
CA GLY A 101 15.59 7.68 1.22
C GLY A 101 15.99 6.68 0.14
N SER A 102 15.19 5.65 -0.09
CA SER A 102 15.44 4.67 -1.15
C SER A 102 15.31 5.29 -2.55
N GLY A 103 14.43 6.29 -2.72
CA GLY A 103 14.34 7.06 -3.97
C GLY A 103 15.63 7.84 -4.28
N CYS A 104 16.24 8.44 -3.26
CA CYS A 104 17.56 9.09 -3.40
C CYS A 104 18.64 8.06 -3.79
N MET A 105 18.65 6.87 -3.15
CA MET A 105 19.58 5.80 -3.50
C MET A 105 19.41 5.37 -4.96
N ALA A 106 18.17 5.17 -5.43
CA ALA A 106 17.88 4.77 -6.80
C ALA A 106 18.34 5.82 -7.82
N ALA A 107 18.20 7.11 -7.52
CA ALA A 107 18.67 8.18 -8.37
C ALA A 107 20.21 8.17 -8.51
N ILE A 108 20.93 7.96 -7.39
CA ILE A 108 22.40 7.86 -7.39
C ILE A 108 22.86 6.60 -8.14
N ASP A 109 22.20 5.48 -7.96
CA ASP A 109 22.52 4.23 -8.67
C ASP A 109 22.28 4.37 -10.18
N ALA A 110 21.20 5.08 -10.58
CA ALA A 110 20.92 5.36 -11.98
C ALA A 110 21.96 6.32 -12.61
N GLU A 111 22.37 7.37 -11.88
CA GLU A 111 23.43 8.28 -12.31
C GLU A 111 24.74 7.53 -12.59
N LYS A 112 25.19 6.72 -11.63
CA LYS A 112 26.41 5.90 -11.80
C LYS A 112 26.32 4.93 -12.97
N TYR A 113 25.15 4.29 -13.16
CA TYR A 113 24.94 3.37 -14.28
C TYR A 113 25.05 4.07 -15.64
N LEU A 114 24.67 5.34 -15.73
CA LEU A 114 24.75 6.12 -16.97
C LEU A 114 26.15 6.66 -17.25
N GLU A 115 27.03 6.69 -16.25
CA GLU A 115 28.43 7.14 -16.38
C GLU A 115 29.39 6.01 -16.78
N GLU A 116 28.98 4.74 -16.66
CA GLU A 116 29.71 3.55 -17.09
C GLU A 116 29.59 3.32 -18.61
#